data_940780d3ef1c90e34c8d6a9271faf341
#
_entry.id   940780d3ef1c90e34c8d6a9271faf341
#
_cell.length_a   1.000
_cell.length_b   1.000
_cell.length_c   1.000
_cell.angle_alpha   90.00
_cell.angle_beta   90.00
_cell.angle_gamma   90.00
#
_symmetry.space_group_name_H-M   'P 1'
#
loop_
_entity.id
_entity.type
_entity.pdbx_description
1 polymer ?
#
loop_
_entity_poly.entity_id
_entity_poly.type
_entity_poly.pdbx_seq_one_letter_code
_entity_poly.pdbx_strand_id
1 'polypeptide(L)'
;FQAEDGIRDCLLSRGLGDVYKRQKAAFDINARTAILQDFLSGEILFEKEIDSVIYPASMTKIMTSIVVFDLLKSGDLSLDDKVMVSENAWRLSQSGYSSMFIMVGDEVSVEDLLKGIIIASGNDACVALAEGVAGSEEEFAILMNAKASEIGMINTNFSNSSGINDPDNYSTVKDILIMSNYLIKNYPVYYEYFKEKEFTWDRTGGDPITQGNRNPLLYKNLGADGIKTGYLAVEKYSLASSVQRGERRLIAVGSGFETKNERSRQSTRLLTWGLTNFDTVEIAKKDENFIDLDVWLGKKDIVGGYVKEDIYKTFPKARKKFLSAIVEYNGPIKAPIKKDQEIGLLKISYKGDLIDEYPVYAVEKVKRVNIFSRIIHSINYLI
;
A
#
# COMPACT_ATOMS: atom_id res chain seq x y z
N PHE A 1 1.71 -44.32 -14.31
CA PHE A 1 1.85 -42.94 -14.75
C PHE A 1 1.51 -42.04 -13.58
N GLN A 2 2.53 -41.48 -12.96
CA GLN A 2 2.39 -40.48 -11.87
C GLN A 2 2.41 -39.08 -12.51
N ALA A 3 1.41 -38.28 -12.22
CA ALA A 3 1.34 -36.87 -12.59
C ALA A 3 2.22 -36.04 -11.70
N GLU A 4 3.05 -35.20 -12.29
CA GLU A 4 3.85 -34.19 -11.60
C GLU A 4 2.98 -32.99 -11.20
N ASP A 5 2.51 -32.98 -9.96
CA ASP A 5 1.96 -31.80 -9.29
C ASP A 5 3.04 -31.21 -8.36
N GLY A 6 3.85 -30.28 -8.85
CA GLY A 6 4.92 -29.72 -8.01
C GLY A 6 5.65 -28.50 -8.53
N ILE A 7 5.27 -27.90 -9.66
CA ILE A 7 6.08 -26.84 -10.30
C ILE A 7 5.31 -25.52 -10.53
N ARG A 8 4.14 -25.30 -9.97
CA ARG A 8 3.37 -24.08 -10.24
C ARG A 8 3.68 -22.86 -9.36
N ASP A 9 4.21 -23.03 -8.14
CA ASP A 9 4.42 -21.90 -7.22
C ASP A 9 5.80 -21.24 -7.28
N CYS A 10 6.72 -21.75 -8.09
CA CYS A 10 8.11 -21.25 -8.13
C CYS A 10 8.43 -20.33 -9.31
N LEU A 11 7.55 -20.16 -10.29
CA LEU A 11 7.85 -19.41 -11.52
C LEU A 11 7.34 -17.96 -11.53
N LEU A 12 6.37 -17.60 -10.67
CA LEU A 12 5.78 -16.27 -10.65
C LEU A 12 6.65 -15.18 -10.00
N SER A 13 7.72 -15.52 -9.25
CA SER A 13 8.61 -14.55 -8.61
C SER A 13 9.96 -14.35 -9.30
N ARG A 14 10.32 -15.12 -10.32
CA ARG A 14 11.67 -15.11 -10.90
C ARG A 14 11.91 -14.13 -12.05
N GLY A 15 10.89 -13.68 -12.76
CA GLY A 15 11.09 -12.92 -14.00
C GLY A 15 11.66 -11.53 -13.82
N LEU A 16 11.12 -10.72 -12.90
CA LEU A 16 11.54 -9.34 -12.67
C LEU A 16 12.63 -9.22 -11.59
N GLY A 17 12.60 -10.04 -10.55
CA GLY A 17 13.57 -10.01 -9.47
C GLY A 17 15.02 -10.14 -9.93
N ASP A 18 15.32 -10.97 -10.93
CA ASP A 18 16.69 -11.16 -11.43
C ASP A 18 17.15 -10.04 -12.37
N VAL A 19 16.24 -9.40 -13.10
CA VAL A 19 16.56 -8.21 -13.90
C VAL A 19 16.89 -7.01 -13.01
N TYR A 20 16.22 -6.88 -11.86
CA TYR A 20 16.48 -5.83 -10.86
C TYR A 20 17.74 -6.11 -10.04
N LYS A 21 18.04 -7.34 -9.68
CA LYS A 21 19.22 -7.73 -8.88
C LYS A 21 20.54 -7.28 -9.51
N ARG A 22 20.66 -7.21 -10.83
CA ARG A 22 21.87 -6.74 -11.53
C ARG A 22 22.10 -5.22 -11.45
N GLN A 23 21.10 -4.43 -11.03
CA GLN A 23 21.27 -2.98 -10.82
C GLN A 23 21.49 -2.58 -9.35
N LYS A 24 21.38 -3.51 -8.39
CA LYS A 24 21.61 -3.26 -6.96
C LYS A 24 23.01 -2.72 -6.63
N ALA A 25 24.01 -2.96 -7.46
CA ALA A 25 25.38 -2.52 -7.20
C ALA A 25 25.60 -0.99 -7.33
N ALA A 26 24.66 -0.22 -7.90
CA ALA A 26 24.83 1.20 -8.19
C ALA A 26 24.14 2.16 -7.21
N PHE A 27 23.18 1.68 -6.40
CA PHE A 27 22.44 2.51 -5.45
C PHE A 27 22.26 1.80 -4.11
N ASP A 28 22.63 2.48 -3.03
CA ASP A 28 22.42 2.03 -1.65
C ASP A 28 22.10 3.23 -0.76
N ILE A 29 21.53 2.97 0.41
CA ILE A 29 21.24 3.97 1.44
C ILE A 29 21.78 3.52 2.80
N ASN A 30 22.13 4.50 3.62
CA ASN A 30 22.55 4.29 4.99
C ASN A 30 21.33 4.04 5.89
N ALA A 31 20.80 2.83 5.82
CA ALA A 31 19.77 2.27 6.71
C ALA A 31 20.16 0.83 7.01
N ARG A 32 19.75 0.28 8.15
CA ARG A 32 19.94 -1.14 8.45
C ARG A 32 19.04 -1.98 7.54
N THR A 33 17.78 -1.61 7.44
CA THR A 33 16.81 -2.25 6.56
C THR A 33 16.03 -1.20 5.77
N ALA A 34 15.64 -1.50 4.53
CA ALA A 34 14.80 -0.59 3.75
C ALA A 34 14.09 -1.30 2.59
N ILE A 35 12.94 -0.76 2.22
CA ILE A 35 12.16 -1.17 1.06
C ILE A 35 11.56 0.05 0.36
N LEU A 36 11.46 0.01 -0.97
CA LEU A 36 10.78 1.00 -1.79
C LEU A 36 9.88 0.30 -2.79
N GLN A 37 8.62 0.72 -2.86
CA GLN A 37 7.62 0.19 -3.78
C GLN A 37 6.98 1.28 -4.61
N ASP A 38 6.65 0.97 -5.85
CA ASP A 38 5.66 1.71 -6.62
C ASP A 38 4.25 1.21 -6.26
N PHE A 39 3.40 2.10 -5.78
CA PHE A 39 2.09 1.75 -5.23
C PHE A 39 1.12 1.22 -6.30
N LEU A 40 1.15 1.79 -7.52
CA LEU A 40 0.22 1.40 -8.58
C LEU A 40 0.52 0.02 -9.14
N SER A 41 1.79 -0.26 -9.41
CA SER A 41 2.18 -1.56 -9.99
C SER A 41 2.46 -2.63 -8.94
N GLY A 42 2.66 -2.24 -7.67
CA GLY A 42 3.12 -3.16 -6.62
C GLY A 42 4.59 -3.55 -6.72
N GLU A 43 5.33 -3.06 -7.74
CA GLU A 43 6.72 -3.44 -7.98
C GLU A 43 7.67 -2.92 -6.89
N ILE A 44 8.52 -3.81 -6.37
CA ILE A 44 9.58 -3.46 -5.43
C ILE A 44 10.79 -2.92 -6.20
N LEU A 45 11.08 -1.64 -6.01
CA LEU A 45 12.16 -0.93 -6.72
C LEU A 45 13.50 -1.04 -6.00
N PHE A 46 13.47 -1.14 -4.68
CA PHE A 46 14.65 -1.28 -3.82
C PHE A 46 14.32 -2.13 -2.61
N GLU A 47 15.25 -2.98 -2.22
CA GLU A 47 15.16 -3.79 -1.00
C GLU A 47 16.55 -3.93 -0.35
N LYS A 48 16.57 -3.92 0.98
CA LYS A 48 17.73 -4.14 1.81
C LYS A 48 17.29 -4.79 3.13
N GLU A 49 17.70 -6.04 3.37
CA GLU A 49 17.40 -6.79 4.60
C GLU A 49 15.92 -6.70 5.01
N ILE A 50 14.99 -6.89 4.04
CA ILE A 50 13.56 -6.58 4.21
C ILE A 50 12.82 -7.49 5.20
N ASP A 51 13.33 -8.69 5.44
CA ASP A 51 12.78 -9.68 6.37
C ASP A 51 13.48 -9.64 7.74
N SER A 52 14.47 -8.76 7.94
CA SER A 52 15.12 -8.56 9.23
C SER A 52 14.14 -7.94 10.23
N VAL A 53 14.09 -8.52 11.44
CA VAL A 53 13.27 -8.01 12.53
C VAL A 53 13.69 -6.58 12.89
N ILE A 54 12.70 -5.72 13.04
CA ILE A 54 12.81 -4.34 13.54
C ILE A 54 11.90 -4.14 14.75
N TYR A 55 12.22 -3.16 15.57
CA TYR A 55 11.31 -2.63 16.58
C TYR A 55 10.60 -1.40 16.00
N PRO A 56 9.30 -1.50 15.66
CA PRO A 56 8.61 -0.49 14.84
C PRO A 56 8.50 0.87 15.53
N ALA A 57 8.63 0.91 16.86
CA ALA A 57 8.43 2.13 17.64
C ALA A 57 7.09 2.78 17.27
N SER A 58 7.05 4.11 17.14
CA SER A 58 5.82 4.82 16.79
C SER A 58 5.27 4.53 15.38
N MET A 59 5.91 3.69 14.56
CA MET A 59 5.25 3.18 13.34
C MET A 59 4.10 2.22 13.67
N THR A 60 4.09 1.59 14.85
CA THR A 60 2.97 0.84 15.44
C THR A 60 1.65 1.62 15.36
N LYS A 61 1.70 2.94 15.53
CA LYS A 61 0.52 3.83 15.49
C LYS A 61 -0.21 3.85 14.16
N ILE A 62 0.41 3.36 13.09
CA ILE A 62 -0.27 3.13 11.82
C ILE A 62 -1.34 2.04 12.02
N MET A 63 -1.01 0.93 12.69
CA MET A 63 -1.97 -0.14 12.99
C MET A 63 -3.05 0.33 13.97
N THR A 64 -2.66 1.10 15.00
CA THR A 64 -3.61 1.72 15.92
C THR A 64 -4.66 2.55 15.17
N SER A 65 -4.20 3.37 14.21
CA SER A 65 -5.11 4.16 13.37
C SER A 65 -5.98 3.28 12.46
N ILE A 66 -5.43 2.20 11.88
CA ILE A 66 -6.17 1.27 11.01
C ILE A 66 -7.32 0.60 11.78
N VAL A 67 -7.07 0.09 12.99
CA VAL A 67 -8.12 -0.54 13.82
C VAL A 67 -9.25 0.44 14.10
N VAL A 68 -8.92 1.69 14.44
CA VAL A 68 -9.93 2.74 14.68
C VAL A 68 -10.67 3.11 13.39
N PHE A 69 -9.97 3.18 12.25
CA PHE A 69 -10.61 3.45 10.96
C PHE A 69 -11.54 2.31 10.51
N ASP A 70 -11.27 1.06 10.88
CA ASP A 70 -12.21 -0.05 10.68
C ASP A 70 -13.53 0.20 11.41
N LEU A 71 -13.46 0.60 12.69
CA LEU A 71 -14.64 0.89 13.52
C LEU A 71 -15.41 2.13 13.03
N LEU A 72 -14.70 3.16 12.60
CA LEU A 72 -15.32 4.34 11.97
C LEU A 72 -16.02 3.97 10.66
N LYS A 73 -15.44 3.08 9.87
CA LYS A 73 -15.99 2.64 8.58
C LYS A 73 -17.20 1.71 8.75
N SER A 74 -17.23 0.87 9.80
CA SER A 74 -18.38 0.02 10.13
C SER A 74 -19.54 0.81 10.79
N GLY A 75 -19.24 1.99 11.32
CA GLY A 75 -20.21 2.80 12.08
C GLY A 75 -20.33 2.40 13.55
N ASP A 76 -19.43 1.55 14.05
CA ASP A 76 -19.36 1.17 15.47
C ASP A 76 -18.71 2.28 16.33
N LEU A 77 -18.06 3.25 15.68
CA LEU A 77 -17.43 4.41 16.30
C LEU A 77 -17.69 5.65 15.45
N SER A 78 -17.77 6.82 16.08
CA SER A 78 -17.86 8.13 15.43
C SER A 78 -16.65 9.00 15.78
N LEU A 79 -16.25 9.92 14.89
CA LEU A 79 -15.20 10.91 15.16
C LEU A 79 -15.55 11.83 16.33
N ASP A 80 -16.84 12.09 16.55
CA ASP A 80 -17.35 12.96 17.63
C ASP A 80 -17.49 12.24 18.97
N ASP A 81 -17.39 10.89 19.00
CA ASP A 81 -17.45 10.13 20.23
C ASP A 81 -16.37 10.57 21.20
N LYS A 82 -16.71 10.60 22.49
CA LYS A 82 -15.81 11.05 23.54
C LYS A 82 -15.22 9.88 24.30
N VAL A 83 -13.92 9.91 24.46
CA VAL A 83 -13.16 8.95 25.27
C VAL A 83 -12.72 9.63 26.55
N MET A 84 -13.03 9.05 27.70
CA MET A 84 -12.57 9.53 28.98
C MET A 84 -11.10 9.12 29.20
N VAL A 85 -10.26 10.08 29.53
CA VAL A 85 -8.83 9.86 29.78
C VAL A 85 -8.62 9.24 31.14
N SER A 86 -8.10 8.02 31.17
CA SER A 86 -7.73 7.29 32.39
C SER A 86 -6.46 7.85 33.03
N GLU A 87 -6.23 7.47 34.28
CA GLU A 87 -4.96 7.75 34.97
C GLU A 87 -3.78 7.08 34.27
N ASN A 88 -3.98 5.88 33.70
CA ASN A 88 -2.96 5.14 32.97
C ASN A 88 -2.51 5.90 31.71
N ALA A 89 -3.46 6.35 30.88
CA ALA A 89 -3.17 7.19 29.72
C ALA A 89 -2.47 8.50 30.11
N TRP A 90 -2.97 9.19 31.13
CA TRP A 90 -2.39 10.45 31.61
C TRP A 90 -0.95 10.27 32.12
N ARG A 91 -0.61 9.18 32.82
CA ARG A 91 0.76 8.93 33.30
C ARG A 91 1.78 8.94 32.15
N LEU A 92 1.41 8.52 30.96
CA LEU A 92 2.28 8.59 29.78
C LEU A 92 2.56 10.03 29.34
N SER A 93 1.65 10.96 29.59
CA SER A 93 1.89 12.39 29.31
C SER A 93 3.00 12.98 30.19
N GLN A 94 3.26 12.36 31.35
CA GLN A 94 4.28 12.79 32.31
C GLN A 94 5.62 12.06 32.15
N SER A 95 5.68 11.01 31.33
CA SER A 95 6.82 10.06 31.27
C SER A 95 8.01 10.53 30.42
N GLY A 96 7.92 11.72 29.79
CA GLY A 96 8.96 12.24 28.87
C GLY A 96 8.92 11.64 27.47
N TYR A 97 7.98 10.73 27.21
CA TYR A 97 7.69 10.24 25.86
C TYR A 97 6.91 11.26 25.02
N SER A 98 6.72 10.93 23.73
CA SER A 98 5.84 11.74 22.87
C SER A 98 4.41 11.74 23.42
N SER A 99 3.83 12.90 23.63
CA SER A 99 2.53 13.07 24.27
C SER A 99 1.69 14.10 23.54
N MET A 100 0.38 13.94 23.58
CA MET A 100 -0.62 14.95 23.23
C MET A 100 -0.89 15.88 24.41
N PHE A 101 -0.52 15.47 25.63
CA PHE A 101 -0.72 16.16 26.91
C PHE A 101 -2.19 16.25 27.36
N ILE A 102 -2.91 15.13 27.21
CA ILE A 102 -4.25 14.96 27.76
C ILE A 102 -4.21 14.84 29.28
N MET A 103 -5.27 15.32 29.95
CA MET A 103 -5.38 15.32 31.41
C MET A 103 -6.33 14.22 31.87
N VAL A 104 -6.08 13.67 33.06
CA VAL A 104 -6.97 12.66 33.67
C VAL A 104 -8.40 13.22 33.81
N GLY A 105 -9.38 12.44 33.36
CA GLY A 105 -10.78 12.80 33.38
C GLY A 105 -11.25 13.73 32.24
N ASP A 106 -10.35 14.11 31.32
CA ASP A 106 -10.75 14.79 30.08
C ASP A 106 -11.65 13.86 29.24
N GLU A 107 -12.64 14.43 28.58
CA GLU A 107 -13.41 13.78 27.51
C GLU A 107 -12.91 14.26 26.15
N VAL A 108 -12.08 13.46 25.50
CA VAL A 108 -11.41 13.81 24.23
C VAL A 108 -12.11 13.12 23.06
N SER A 109 -12.35 13.85 21.96
CA SER A 109 -12.95 13.25 20.76
C SER A 109 -12.02 12.24 20.12
N VAL A 110 -12.60 11.22 19.48
CA VAL A 110 -11.86 10.23 18.67
C VAL A 110 -11.03 10.94 17.60
N GLU A 111 -11.57 12.00 16.98
CA GLU A 111 -10.84 12.78 15.98
C GLU A 111 -9.59 13.44 16.56
N ASP A 112 -9.71 14.10 17.74
CA ASP A 112 -8.57 14.77 18.39
C ASP A 112 -7.52 13.74 18.83
N LEU A 113 -7.95 12.60 19.38
CA LEU A 113 -7.04 11.50 19.71
C LEU A 113 -6.28 10.98 18.47
N LEU A 114 -6.98 10.77 17.36
CA LEU A 114 -6.34 10.36 16.09
C LEU A 114 -5.33 11.40 15.60
N LYS A 115 -5.67 12.69 15.60
CA LYS A 115 -4.73 13.78 15.27
C LYS A 115 -3.54 13.80 16.22
N GLY A 116 -3.77 13.65 17.52
CA GLY A 116 -2.72 13.52 18.53
C GLY A 116 -1.78 12.34 18.28
N ILE A 117 -2.32 11.17 17.91
CA ILE A 117 -1.57 9.96 17.56
C ILE A 117 -0.74 10.14 16.30
N ILE A 118 -1.35 10.64 15.23
CA ILE A 118 -0.74 10.73 13.91
C ILE A 118 0.29 11.85 13.85
N ILE A 119 -0.07 13.06 14.30
CA ILE A 119 0.72 14.28 14.14
C ILE A 119 1.72 14.44 15.30
N ALA A 120 1.23 14.51 16.54
CA ALA A 120 2.08 14.69 17.73
C ALA A 120 2.78 13.39 18.15
N SER A 121 2.32 12.24 17.65
CA SER A 121 2.80 10.91 18.04
C SER A 121 2.53 10.59 19.52
N GLY A 122 1.41 11.10 20.08
CA GLY A 122 1.02 10.97 21.48
C GLY A 122 0.85 9.52 21.91
N ASN A 123 1.62 9.07 22.90
CA ASN A 123 1.47 7.73 23.48
C ASN A 123 0.28 7.69 24.45
N ASP A 124 0.07 8.77 25.17
CA ASP A 124 -1.09 9.01 26.02
C ASP A 124 -2.41 8.91 25.23
N ALA A 125 -2.46 9.54 24.06
CA ALA A 125 -3.61 9.45 23.16
C ALA A 125 -3.83 8.02 22.64
N CYS A 126 -2.75 7.23 22.39
CA CYS A 126 -2.89 5.83 22.00
C CYS A 126 -3.55 5.00 23.09
N VAL A 127 -3.08 5.12 24.33
CA VAL A 127 -3.64 4.36 25.46
C VAL A 127 -5.08 4.78 25.74
N ALA A 128 -5.37 6.07 25.76
CA ALA A 128 -6.75 6.57 25.95
C ALA A 128 -7.68 6.00 24.89
N LEU A 129 -7.29 6.04 23.60
CA LEU A 129 -8.08 5.52 22.50
C LEU A 129 -8.26 4.01 22.58
N ALA A 130 -7.19 3.26 22.91
CA ALA A 130 -7.23 1.81 23.06
C ALA A 130 -8.17 1.37 24.20
N GLU A 131 -8.08 2.01 25.36
CA GLU A 131 -8.97 1.75 26.50
C GLU A 131 -10.42 2.12 26.18
N GLY A 132 -10.65 3.25 25.50
CA GLY A 132 -11.99 3.70 25.11
C GLY A 132 -12.66 2.79 24.09
N VAL A 133 -11.87 2.19 23.20
CA VAL A 133 -12.37 1.33 22.10
C VAL A 133 -12.51 -0.13 22.55
N ALA A 134 -11.53 -0.67 23.26
CA ALA A 134 -11.45 -2.09 23.58
C ALA A 134 -11.56 -2.41 25.08
N GLY A 135 -11.65 -1.40 25.93
CA GLY A 135 -11.70 -1.54 27.39
C GLY A 135 -10.34 -1.65 28.06
N SER A 136 -9.29 -2.09 27.34
CA SER A 136 -7.90 -2.10 27.82
C SER A 136 -6.92 -2.02 26.63
N GLU A 137 -5.65 -1.68 26.91
CA GLU A 137 -4.60 -1.68 25.89
C GLU A 137 -4.26 -3.09 25.43
N GLU A 138 -4.35 -4.10 26.32
CA GLU A 138 -4.12 -5.51 26.02
C GLU A 138 -5.17 -6.05 25.02
N GLU A 139 -6.46 -5.78 25.26
CA GLU A 139 -7.53 -6.18 24.35
C GLU A 139 -7.40 -5.47 23.00
N PHE A 140 -6.96 -4.20 23.01
CA PHE A 140 -6.70 -3.47 21.77
C PHE A 140 -5.52 -4.08 21.00
N ALA A 141 -4.46 -4.54 21.67
CA ALA A 141 -3.35 -5.24 21.03
C ALA A 141 -3.79 -6.56 20.37
N ILE A 142 -4.78 -7.26 20.93
CA ILE A 142 -5.39 -8.44 20.30
C ILE A 142 -6.04 -8.05 18.97
N LEU A 143 -6.81 -6.94 18.93
CA LEU A 143 -7.40 -6.44 17.68
C LEU A 143 -6.33 -6.05 16.65
N MET A 144 -5.24 -5.41 17.09
CA MET A 144 -4.12 -5.05 16.21
C MET A 144 -3.48 -6.30 15.58
N ASN A 145 -3.25 -7.35 16.36
CA ASN A 145 -2.65 -8.61 15.88
C ASN A 145 -3.60 -9.38 14.97
N ALA A 146 -4.91 -9.38 15.26
CA ALA A 146 -5.92 -9.95 14.38
C ALA A 146 -5.92 -9.25 13.01
N LYS A 147 -5.87 -7.91 13.00
CA LYS A 147 -5.77 -7.12 11.77
C LYS A 147 -4.45 -7.36 11.04
N ALA A 148 -3.33 -7.43 11.74
CA ALA A 148 -2.03 -7.73 11.15
C ALA A 148 -2.05 -9.09 10.42
N SER A 149 -2.62 -10.12 11.04
CA SER A 149 -2.81 -11.44 10.42
C SER A 149 -3.72 -11.38 9.20
N GLU A 150 -4.86 -10.66 9.29
CA GLU A 150 -5.82 -10.48 8.19
C GLU A 150 -5.16 -9.88 6.93
N ILE A 151 -4.30 -8.88 7.12
CA ILE A 151 -3.65 -8.17 6.00
C ILE A 151 -2.32 -8.79 5.56
N GLY A 152 -1.90 -9.90 6.18
CA GLY A 152 -0.72 -10.68 5.79
C GLY A 152 0.61 -10.23 6.39
N MET A 153 0.61 -9.54 7.53
CA MET A 153 1.82 -9.18 8.29
C MET A 153 2.32 -10.36 9.14
N ILE A 154 2.92 -11.35 8.49
CA ILE A 154 3.25 -12.64 9.12
C ILE A 154 4.46 -12.60 10.07
N ASN A 155 5.26 -11.53 10.01
CA ASN A 155 6.46 -11.36 10.85
C ASN A 155 6.28 -10.19 11.84
N THR A 156 5.05 -9.95 12.30
CA THR A 156 4.70 -8.83 13.15
C THR A 156 3.94 -9.30 14.38
N ASN A 157 4.27 -8.72 15.54
CA ASN A 157 3.48 -8.79 16.76
C ASN A 157 3.42 -7.41 17.41
N PHE A 158 2.23 -7.00 17.81
CA PHE A 158 1.98 -5.79 18.57
C PHE A 158 1.66 -6.14 20.01
N SER A 159 2.44 -5.64 20.97
CA SER A 159 2.23 -5.83 22.41
C SER A 159 1.52 -4.64 23.06
N ASN A 160 1.48 -3.48 22.37
CA ASN A 160 0.81 -2.27 22.83
C ASN A 160 0.39 -1.36 21.67
N SER A 161 -0.42 -0.37 21.97
CA SER A 161 -1.01 0.56 20.99
C SER A 161 -0.04 1.62 20.46
N SER A 162 1.02 1.90 21.18
CA SER A 162 1.88 3.07 20.95
C SER A 162 3.23 2.76 20.30
N GLY A 163 3.70 1.52 20.44
CA GLY A 163 5.05 1.10 20.06
C GLY A 163 6.11 1.50 21.09
N ILE A 164 5.72 1.78 22.34
CA ILE A 164 6.66 1.95 23.45
C ILE A 164 7.48 0.66 23.58
N ASN A 165 8.71 0.81 24.02
CA ASN A 165 9.72 -0.24 24.08
C ASN A 165 9.22 -1.49 24.84
N ASP A 166 8.98 -2.54 24.08
CA ASP A 166 8.61 -3.86 24.52
C ASP A 166 9.28 -4.86 23.57
N PRO A 167 10.02 -5.87 24.05
CA PRO A 167 10.71 -6.83 23.20
C PRO A 167 9.77 -7.67 22.33
N ASP A 168 8.51 -7.83 22.75
CA ASP A 168 7.49 -8.55 21.99
C ASP A 168 6.77 -7.69 20.95
N ASN A 169 7.10 -6.38 20.88
CA ASN A 169 6.59 -5.48 19.85
C ASN A 169 7.58 -5.39 18.68
N TYR A 170 7.44 -6.28 17.71
CA TYR A 170 8.36 -6.40 16.56
C TYR A 170 7.63 -6.44 15.23
N SER A 171 8.36 -6.16 14.14
CA SER A 171 7.88 -6.21 12.77
C SER A 171 9.05 -6.37 11.78
N THR A 172 8.79 -6.18 10.49
CA THR A 172 9.79 -6.01 9.42
C THR A 172 9.44 -4.80 8.56
N VAL A 173 10.39 -4.25 7.81
CA VAL A 173 10.07 -3.15 6.86
C VAL A 173 9.12 -3.60 5.76
N LYS A 174 9.09 -4.89 5.43
CA LYS A 174 8.15 -5.50 4.51
C LYS A 174 6.72 -5.49 5.07
N ASP A 175 6.52 -5.88 6.32
CA ASP A 175 5.21 -5.87 6.95
C ASP A 175 4.70 -4.44 7.19
N ILE A 176 5.60 -3.50 7.56
CA ILE A 176 5.25 -2.08 7.64
C ILE A 176 4.84 -1.52 6.26
N LEU A 177 5.44 -2.00 5.16
CA LEU A 177 5.01 -1.65 3.81
C LEU A 177 3.61 -2.20 3.50
N ILE A 178 3.32 -3.46 3.86
CA ILE A 178 1.97 -4.07 3.71
C ILE A 178 0.94 -3.21 4.43
N MET A 179 1.20 -2.87 5.69
CA MET A 179 0.34 -2.02 6.52
C MET A 179 0.14 -0.63 5.89
N SER A 180 1.21 -0.03 5.35
CA SER A 180 1.17 1.28 4.69
C SER A 180 0.33 1.26 3.41
N ASN A 181 0.45 0.21 2.59
CA ASN A 181 -0.39 -0.01 1.42
C ASN A 181 -1.87 -0.16 1.80
N TYR A 182 -2.13 -0.97 2.83
CA TYR A 182 -3.49 -1.22 3.31
C TYR A 182 -4.16 0.08 3.78
N LEU A 183 -3.46 0.90 4.58
CA LEU A 183 -3.91 2.19 5.05
C LEU A 183 -4.33 3.10 3.88
N ILE A 184 -3.42 3.30 2.91
CA ILE A 184 -3.65 4.23 1.79
C ILE A 184 -4.80 3.74 0.90
N LYS A 185 -4.88 2.42 0.64
CA LYS A 185 -5.87 1.83 -0.26
C LYS A 185 -7.27 1.80 0.34
N ASN A 186 -7.40 1.49 1.64
CA ASN A 186 -8.69 1.21 2.26
C ASN A 186 -9.30 2.39 3.01
N TYR A 187 -8.47 3.38 3.38
CA TYR A 187 -8.90 4.55 4.17
C TYR A 187 -8.44 5.87 3.56
N PRO A 188 -8.68 6.14 2.26
CA PRO A 188 -8.16 7.34 1.58
C PRO A 188 -8.66 8.64 2.23
N VAL A 189 -9.87 8.67 2.81
CA VAL A 189 -10.43 9.83 3.50
C VAL A 189 -9.68 10.10 4.80
N TYR A 190 -9.46 9.09 5.63
CA TYR A 190 -8.75 9.23 6.92
C TYR A 190 -7.22 9.36 6.73
N TYR A 191 -6.71 8.89 5.60
CA TYR A 191 -5.29 9.08 5.26
C TYR A 191 -4.90 10.56 5.15
N GLU A 192 -5.84 11.45 4.90
CA GLU A 192 -5.64 12.88 4.84
C GLU A 192 -5.03 13.45 6.13
N TYR A 193 -5.31 12.86 7.31
CA TYR A 193 -4.69 13.27 8.59
C TYR A 193 -3.16 13.12 8.59
N PHE A 194 -2.61 12.17 7.82
CA PHE A 194 -1.17 11.91 7.79
C PHE A 194 -0.35 13.01 7.08
N LYS A 195 -0.98 13.82 6.24
CA LYS A 195 -0.35 14.95 5.57
C LYS A 195 -0.43 16.26 6.35
N GLU A 196 -1.24 16.31 7.41
CA GLU A 196 -1.35 17.49 8.26
C GLU A 196 -0.02 17.80 8.93
N LYS A 197 0.39 19.07 8.88
CA LYS A 197 1.71 19.51 9.33
C LYS A 197 1.75 19.84 10.81
N GLU A 198 0.63 20.23 11.38
CA GLU A 198 0.51 20.61 12.79
C GLU A 198 -0.88 20.28 13.32
N PHE A 199 -0.97 20.15 14.63
CA PHE A 199 -2.20 19.94 15.37
C PHE A 199 -2.15 20.75 16.66
N THR A 200 -3.22 21.48 16.95
CA THR A 200 -3.38 22.23 18.20
C THR A 200 -4.39 21.51 19.07
N TRP A 201 -3.96 21.11 20.26
CA TRP A 201 -4.80 20.54 21.30
C TRP A 201 -5.17 21.62 22.31
N ASP A 202 -6.47 21.87 22.45
CA ASP A 202 -7.03 22.80 23.43
C ASP A 202 -7.24 22.08 24.78
N ARG A 203 -6.16 21.91 25.52
CA ARG A 203 -6.16 21.10 26.73
C ARG A 203 -6.90 21.74 27.86
N THR A 204 -7.55 20.92 28.69
CA THR A 204 -8.20 21.37 29.94
C THR A 204 -7.19 21.94 30.95
N GLY A 205 -7.49 23.10 31.47
CA GLY A 205 -6.70 23.73 32.58
C GLY A 205 -5.33 24.29 32.17
N GLY A 206 -5.11 24.58 30.89
CA GLY A 206 -3.87 25.20 30.41
C GLY A 206 -4.02 25.86 29.05
N ASP A 207 -2.95 26.49 28.57
CA ASP A 207 -2.92 27.08 27.23
C ASP A 207 -2.94 25.98 26.17
N PRO A 208 -3.55 26.23 25.00
CA PRO A 208 -3.50 25.29 23.84
C PRO A 208 -2.07 24.93 23.47
N ILE A 209 -1.85 23.67 23.10
CA ILE A 209 -0.54 23.16 22.70
C ILE A 209 -0.55 22.84 21.20
N THR A 210 0.26 23.56 20.42
CA THR A 210 0.48 23.25 18.99
C THR A 210 1.72 22.39 18.84
N GLN A 211 1.58 21.26 18.15
CA GLN A 211 2.66 20.32 17.85
C GLN A 211 2.76 20.06 16.34
N GLY A 212 4.00 20.09 15.83
CA GLY A 212 4.27 19.79 14.42
C GLY A 212 4.35 18.28 14.15
N ASN A 213 3.95 17.90 12.94
CA ASN A 213 4.12 16.54 12.46
C ASN A 213 5.61 16.18 12.40
N ARG A 214 5.97 15.02 12.94
CA ARG A 214 7.37 14.57 13.07
C ARG A 214 7.97 14.02 11.78
N ASN A 215 7.16 13.84 10.71
CA ASN A 215 7.64 13.40 9.42
C ASN A 215 8.37 14.55 8.69
N PRO A 216 9.71 14.48 8.54
CA PRO A 216 10.49 15.57 7.96
C PRO A 216 10.23 15.78 6.47
N LEU A 217 9.63 14.78 5.79
CA LEU A 217 9.39 14.87 4.34
C LEU A 217 8.21 15.76 4.00
N LEU A 218 7.24 15.94 4.91
CA LEU A 218 6.09 16.85 4.73
C LEU A 218 6.53 18.32 4.55
N TYR A 219 7.71 18.69 5.07
CA TYR A 219 8.27 20.04 4.99
C TYR A 219 9.21 20.22 3.78
N LYS A 220 9.30 19.21 2.90
CA LYS A 220 10.10 19.24 1.68
C LYS A 220 9.20 19.29 0.45
N ASN A 221 9.65 19.97 -0.59
CA ASN A 221 8.92 20.00 -1.87
C ASN A 221 9.12 18.69 -2.66
N LEU A 222 8.69 17.56 -2.06
CA LEU A 222 8.84 16.22 -2.64
C LEU A 222 7.50 15.61 -3.05
N GLY A 223 6.37 16.18 -2.60
CA GLY A 223 5.04 15.61 -2.74
C GLY A 223 4.76 14.54 -1.67
N ALA A 224 5.40 14.65 -0.50
CA ALA A 224 5.16 13.76 0.62
C ALA A 224 3.81 14.06 1.27
N ASP A 225 3.06 13.00 1.60
CA ASP A 225 1.73 13.05 2.21
C ASP A 225 1.55 12.10 3.41
N GLY A 226 2.63 11.49 3.88
CA GLY A 226 2.65 10.59 5.03
C GLY A 226 4.01 9.92 5.19
N ILE A 227 4.19 8.94 6.10
CA ILE A 227 3.20 8.30 6.94
C ILE A 227 3.59 8.51 8.41
N LYS A 228 4.61 7.77 8.91
CA LYS A 228 4.94 7.80 10.35
C LYS A 228 6.40 7.57 10.62
N THR A 229 6.95 8.35 11.55
CA THR A 229 8.31 8.17 12.09
C THR A 229 8.31 7.23 13.29
N GLY A 230 9.43 6.54 13.51
CA GLY A 230 9.72 5.79 14.73
C GLY A 230 11.08 6.15 15.33
N TYR A 231 11.24 5.92 16.62
CA TYR A 231 12.51 5.97 17.32
C TYR A 231 12.46 5.14 18.60
N LEU A 232 13.41 4.23 18.72
CA LEU A 232 13.79 3.56 19.96
C LEU A 232 15.32 3.53 20.04
N ALA A 233 15.88 3.57 21.23
CA ALA A 233 17.34 3.56 21.39
C ALA A 233 18.00 2.34 20.75
N VAL A 234 17.35 1.19 20.84
CA VAL A 234 17.82 -0.10 20.29
C VAL A 234 17.74 -0.15 18.75
N GLU A 235 16.72 0.45 18.14
CA GLU A 235 16.49 0.43 16.68
C GLU A 235 17.01 1.70 15.99
N LYS A 236 17.26 2.79 16.75
CA LYS A 236 17.54 4.13 16.25
C LYS A 236 16.31 4.73 15.54
N TYR A 237 16.49 5.44 14.43
CA TYR A 237 15.45 6.16 13.74
C TYR A 237 14.86 5.34 12.59
N SER A 238 13.55 5.42 12.42
CA SER A 238 12.81 4.77 11.34
C SER A 238 11.78 5.72 10.71
N LEU A 239 11.34 5.40 9.49
CA LEU A 239 10.34 6.16 8.75
C LEU A 239 9.62 5.25 7.76
N ALA A 240 8.30 5.17 7.88
CA ALA A 240 7.39 4.82 6.81
C ALA A 240 6.97 6.11 6.11
N SER A 241 7.14 6.20 4.80
CA SER A 241 6.91 7.43 4.03
C SER A 241 6.23 7.16 2.71
N SER A 242 5.40 8.10 2.28
CA SER A 242 4.74 8.10 0.99
C SER A 242 4.95 9.44 0.30
N VAL A 243 5.17 9.40 -1.01
CA VAL A 243 5.20 10.57 -1.89
C VAL A 243 4.31 10.32 -3.09
N GLN A 244 3.52 11.34 -3.46
CA GLN A 244 2.67 11.31 -4.64
C GLN A 244 3.01 12.44 -5.59
N ARG A 245 3.15 12.11 -6.88
CA ARG A 245 3.33 13.08 -7.98
C ARG A 245 2.41 12.73 -9.14
N GLY A 246 1.39 13.55 -9.34
CA GLY A 246 0.28 13.20 -10.21
C GLY A 246 -0.42 11.94 -9.70
N GLU A 247 -0.64 10.97 -10.54
CA GLU A 247 -1.24 9.68 -10.16
C GLU A 247 -0.25 8.71 -9.54
N ARG A 248 1.05 8.90 -9.77
CA ARG A 248 2.10 7.98 -9.31
C ARG A 248 2.43 8.20 -7.84
N ARG A 249 2.40 7.12 -7.07
CA ARG A 249 2.76 7.09 -5.65
C ARG A 249 3.91 6.10 -5.42
N LEU A 250 4.88 6.51 -4.60
CA LEU A 250 5.92 5.62 -4.06
C LEU A 250 5.78 5.54 -2.54
N ILE A 251 5.96 4.33 -2.00
CA ILE A 251 6.01 4.09 -0.56
C ILE A 251 7.40 3.55 -0.23
N ALA A 252 8.03 4.13 0.78
CA ALA A 252 9.32 3.69 1.29
C ALA A 252 9.26 3.49 2.81
N VAL A 253 9.82 2.38 3.27
CA VAL A 253 10.04 2.13 4.69
C VAL A 253 11.53 1.91 4.93
N GLY A 254 12.08 2.58 5.93
CA GLY A 254 13.47 2.40 6.33
C GLY A 254 13.62 2.41 7.84
N SER A 255 14.52 1.58 8.37
CA SER A 255 14.80 1.47 9.80
C SER A 255 16.30 1.36 10.06
N GLY A 256 16.72 1.72 11.29
CA GLY A 256 18.12 1.71 11.69
C GLY A 256 18.94 2.86 11.13
N PHE A 257 18.35 4.04 10.94
CA PHE A 257 19.10 5.26 10.63
C PHE A 257 19.76 5.80 11.90
N GLU A 258 21.04 6.13 11.85
CA GLU A 258 21.79 6.56 13.03
C GLU A 258 21.29 7.88 13.63
N THR A 259 20.81 8.83 12.80
CA THR A 259 20.37 10.15 13.25
C THR A 259 19.06 10.60 12.57
N LYS A 260 18.35 11.58 13.19
CA LYS A 260 17.19 12.24 12.56
C LYS A 260 17.52 12.81 11.18
N ASN A 261 18.69 13.43 11.05
CA ASN A 261 19.13 14.04 9.80
C ASN A 261 19.42 12.97 8.74
N GLU A 262 20.02 11.87 9.14
CA GLU A 262 20.28 10.75 8.23
C GLU A 262 18.98 10.10 7.77
N ARG A 263 18.04 9.82 8.65
CA ARG A 263 16.70 9.37 8.31
C ARG A 263 16.06 10.26 7.25
N SER A 264 16.03 11.59 7.49
CA SER A 264 15.46 12.55 6.54
C SER A 264 16.18 12.55 5.18
N ARG A 265 17.51 12.55 5.19
CA ARG A 265 18.36 12.60 3.98
C ARG A 265 18.24 11.31 3.16
N GLN A 266 18.37 10.15 3.80
CA GLN A 266 18.40 8.86 3.11
C GLN A 266 16.99 8.48 2.60
N SER A 267 15.92 8.75 3.34
CA SER A 267 14.57 8.55 2.84
C SER A 267 14.24 9.45 1.65
N THR A 268 14.66 10.73 1.70
CA THR A 268 14.55 11.63 0.55
C THR A 268 15.33 11.09 -0.66
N ARG A 269 16.55 10.61 -0.45
CA ARG A 269 17.40 10.05 -1.51
C ARG A 269 16.77 8.82 -2.15
N LEU A 270 16.21 7.90 -1.34
CA LEU A 270 15.54 6.68 -1.81
C LEU A 270 14.33 7.00 -2.67
N LEU A 271 13.43 7.86 -2.17
CA LEU A 271 12.23 8.26 -2.89
C LEU A 271 12.55 9.04 -4.17
N THR A 272 13.52 9.98 -4.11
CA THR A 272 13.97 10.73 -5.28
C THR A 272 14.57 9.80 -6.34
N TRP A 273 15.35 8.81 -5.91
CA TRP A 273 15.92 7.81 -6.83
C TRP A 273 14.80 7.02 -7.54
N GLY A 274 13.79 6.55 -6.82
CA GLY A 274 12.63 5.86 -7.40
C GLY A 274 11.86 6.73 -8.39
N LEU A 275 11.57 8.00 -8.03
CA LEU A 275 10.87 8.95 -8.90
C LEU A 275 11.67 9.30 -10.16
N THR A 276 12.99 9.37 -10.05
CA THR A 276 13.87 9.82 -11.14
C THR A 276 14.17 8.70 -12.12
N ASN A 277 14.43 7.48 -11.62
CA ASN A 277 14.98 6.40 -12.44
C ASN A 277 13.94 5.43 -12.99
N PHE A 278 12.70 5.48 -12.50
CA PHE A 278 11.62 4.57 -12.92
C PHE A 278 10.41 5.32 -13.43
N ASP A 279 9.72 4.72 -14.39
CA ASP A 279 8.40 5.13 -14.85
C ASP A 279 7.41 4.00 -14.64
N THR A 280 6.18 4.37 -14.28
CA THR A 280 5.04 3.46 -14.22
C THR A 280 4.18 3.68 -15.45
N VAL A 281 3.84 2.60 -16.11
CA VAL A 281 3.03 2.59 -17.34
C VAL A 281 1.72 1.90 -17.03
N GLU A 282 0.62 2.56 -17.35
CA GLU A 282 -0.70 1.95 -17.39
C GLU A 282 -0.79 1.08 -18.67
N ILE A 283 -1.09 -0.18 -18.51
CA ILE A 283 -1.26 -1.13 -19.62
C ILE A 283 -2.74 -1.29 -19.96
N ALA A 284 -3.59 -1.47 -18.95
CA ALA A 284 -5.04 -1.56 -19.09
C ALA A 284 -5.72 -1.20 -17.77
N LYS A 285 -6.92 -0.62 -17.85
CA LYS A 285 -7.79 -0.36 -16.68
C LYS A 285 -8.84 -1.42 -16.53
N LYS A 286 -9.17 -1.68 -15.27
CA LYS A 286 -10.24 -2.58 -14.88
C LYS A 286 -11.56 -2.18 -15.52
N ASP A 287 -12.25 -3.19 -16.09
CA ASP A 287 -13.59 -3.08 -16.68
C ASP A 287 -13.70 -2.09 -17.87
N GLU A 288 -12.58 -1.53 -18.36
CA GLU A 288 -12.53 -0.67 -19.53
C GLU A 288 -12.18 -1.47 -20.80
N ASN A 289 -12.85 -1.17 -21.91
CA ASN A 289 -12.48 -1.71 -23.21
C ASN A 289 -11.14 -1.12 -23.66
N PHE A 290 -10.11 -1.96 -23.78
CA PHE A 290 -8.77 -1.52 -24.21
C PHE A 290 -8.33 -2.10 -25.56
N ILE A 291 -9.10 -3.07 -26.12
CA ILE A 291 -8.81 -3.69 -27.42
C ILE A 291 -10.08 -4.19 -28.09
N ASP A 292 -10.13 -4.11 -29.42
CA ASP A 292 -11.17 -4.71 -30.24
C ASP A 292 -10.63 -5.91 -30.98
N LEU A 293 -11.32 -7.06 -30.92
CA LEU A 293 -10.94 -8.33 -31.50
C LEU A 293 -11.94 -8.79 -32.56
N ASP A 294 -11.44 -9.38 -33.64
CA ASP A 294 -12.25 -9.83 -34.78
C ASP A 294 -13.17 -11.00 -34.41
N VAL A 295 -14.40 -10.95 -34.91
CA VAL A 295 -15.43 -11.97 -34.67
C VAL A 295 -15.86 -12.61 -35.97
N TRP A 296 -15.88 -13.95 -36.03
CA TRP A 296 -16.38 -14.72 -37.13
C TRP A 296 -17.80 -15.23 -36.91
N LEU A 297 -18.64 -15.07 -37.94
CA LEU A 297 -20.08 -15.41 -37.90
C LEU A 297 -20.88 -14.75 -36.80
N GLY A 298 -20.47 -13.56 -36.36
CA GLY A 298 -21.15 -12.71 -35.38
C GLY A 298 -22.13 -11.73 -36.06
N LYS A 299 -23.13 -11.23 -35.29
CA LYS A 299 -23.94 -10.07 -35.68
C LYS A 299 -23.15 -8.75 -35.60
N LYS A 300 -21.97 -8.79 -34.97
CA LYS A 300 -20.96 -7.75 -34.95
C LYS A 300 -19.65 -8.37 -35.43
N ASP A 301 -18.87 -7.62 -36.17
CA ASP A 301 -17.59 -8.06 -36.73
C ASP A 301 -16.44 -7.97 -35.73
N ILE A 302 -16.64 -7.22 -34.64
CA ILE A 302 -15.69 -7.03 -33.55
C ILE A 302 -16.35 -7.22 -32.19
N VAL A 303 -15.54 -7.52 -31.17
CA VAL A 303 -15.91 -7.56 -29.75
C VAL A 303 -14.81 -6.88 -28.93
N GLY A 304 -15.21 -5.97 -28.04
CA GLY A 304 -14.30 -5.32 -27.11
C GLY A 304 -13.79 -6.29 -26.05
N GLY A 305 -12.51 -6.13 -25.69
CA GLY A 305 -11.85 -6.88 -24.65
C GLY A 305 -11.50 -6.03 -23.43
N TYR A 306 -11.70 -6.55 -22.22
CA TYR A 306 -11.37 -5.89 -20.96
C TYR A 306 -10.63 -6.81 -20.00
N VAL A 307 -10.01 -6.25 -18.96
CA VAL A 307 -9.37 -6.95 -17.84
C VAL A 307 -10.12 -6.70 -16.55
N LYS A 308 -10.01 -7.62 -15.56
CA LYS A 308 -10.73 -7.54 -14.28
C LYS A 308 -10.00 -6.76 -13.19
N GLU A 309 -8.80 -6.28 -13.47
CA GLU A 309 -7.99 -5.48 -12.55
C GLU A 309 -7.18 -4.43 -13.31
N ASP A 310 -6.80 -3.35 -12.63
CA ASP A 310 -5.88 -2.36 -13.19
C ASP A 310 -4.50 -2.99 -13.36
N ILE A 311 -3.92 -2.85 -14.55
CA ILE A 311 -2.61 -3.40 -14.88
C ILE A 311 -1.62 -2.26 -15.09
N TYR A 312 -0.74 -2.10 -14.12
CA TYR A 312 0.39 -1.16 -14.17
C TYR A 312 1.71 -1.91 -14.14
N LYS A 313 2.72 -1.40 -14.81
CA LYS A 313 4.08 -1.92 -14.76
C LYS A 313 5.09 -0.81 -14.56
N THR A 314 6.05 -1.01 -13.65
CA THR A 314 7.12 -0.07 -13.36
C THR A 314 8.44 -0.57 -13.89
N PHE A 315 9.11 0.27 -14.68
CA PHE A 315 10.40 -0.06 -15.31
C PHE A 315 11.41 1.07 -15.14
N PRO A 316 12.72 0.73 -15.15
CA PRO A 316 13.75 1.75 -15.33
C PRO A 316 13.50 2.54 -16.62
N LYS A 317 13.50 3.88 -16.55
CA LYS A 317 13.23 4.78 -17.69
C LYS A 317 14.00 4.43 -18.94
N ALA A 318 15.30 4.14 -18.77
CA ALA A 318 16.18 3.76 -19.89
C ALA A 318 15.78 2.46 -20.59
N ARG A 319 14.91 1.66 -19.97
CA ARG A 319 14.51 0.32 -20.44
C ARG A 319 13.08 0.24 -20.93
N LYS A 320 12.27 1.30 -20.77
CA LYS A 320 10.85 1.36 -21.18
C LYS A 320 10.63 0.91 -22.63
N LYS A 321 11.54 1.26 -23.54
CA LYS A 321 11.48 0.91 -24.97
C LYS A 321 11.55 -0.59 -25.28
N PHE A 322 11.90 -1.43 -24.31
CA PHE A 322 11.96 -2.87 -24.47
C PHE A 322 10.71 -3.59 -23.91
N LEU A 323 9.76 -2.81 -23.37
CA LEU A 323 8.47 -3.32 -22.94
C LEU A 323 7.57 -3.51 -24.14
N SER A 324 6.88 -4.65 -24.19
CA SER A 324 5.84 -4.99 -25.18
C SER A 324 4.63 -5.54 -24.45
N ALA A 325 3.44 -5.07 -24.84
CA ALA A 325 2.17 -5.61 -24.39
C ALA A 325 1.36 -5.98 -25.64
N ILE A 326 0.98 -7.24 -25.77
CA ILE A 326 0.24 -7.77 -26.92
C ILE A 326 -0.92 -8.63 -26.43
N VAL A 327 -2.03 -8.64 -27.16
CA VAL A 327 -3.12 -9.58 -26.90
C VAL A 327 -2.99 -10.74 -27.89
N GLU A 328 -2.81 -11.94 -27.35
CA GLU A 328 -2.84 -13.19 -28.11
C GLU A 328 -4.23 -13.81 -28.01
N TYR A 329 -4.85 -14.14 -29.14
CA TYR A 329 -6.17 -14.75 -29.21
C TYR A 329 -6.31 -15.67 -30.44
N ASN A 330 -7.24 -16.60 -30.35
CA ASN A 330 -7.58 -17.47 -31.50
C ASN A 330 -8.57 -16.73 -32.42
N GLY A 331 -8.01 -15.89 -33.28
CA GLY A 331 -8.80 -15.02 -34.17
C GLY A 331 -9.03 -15.62 -35.57
N PRO A 332 -10.15 -15.22 -36.20
CA PRO A 332 -11.27 -14.49 -35.60
C PRO A 332 -12.12 -15.33 -34.64
N ILE A 333 -12.62 -14.70 -33.54
CA ILE A 333 -13.36 -15.39 -32.47
C ILE A 333 -14.73 -15.83 -33.00
N LYS A 334 -15.03 -17.11 -32.92
CA LYS A 334 -16.29 -17.66 -33.45
C LYS A 334 -17.49 -17.35 -32.58
N ALA A 335 -18.49 -16.66 -33.14
CA ALA A 335 -19.76 -16.43 -32.46
C ALA A 335 -20.57 -17.73 -32.25
N PRO A 336 -21.41 -17.86 -31.20
CA PRO A 336 -21.78 -16.79 -30.27
C PRO A 336 -20.74 -16.60 -29.19
N ILE A 337 -20.56 -15.35 -28.73
CA ILE A 337 -19.69 -14.96 -27.60
C ILE A 337 -20.61 -14.52 -26.47
N LYS A 338 -20.32 -14.94 -25.23
CA LYS A 338 -21.01 -14.48 -24.02
C LYS A 338 -20.30 -13.26 -23.45
N LYS A 339 -21.04 -12.39 -22.77
CA LYS A 339 -20.42 -11.37 -21.93
C LYS A 339 -19.56 -12.04 -20.86
N ASP A 340 -18.41 -11.47 -20.53
CA ASP A 340 -17.44 -11.98 -19.55
C ASP A 340 -16.80 -13.34 -19.92
N GLN A 341 -16.96 -13.77 -21.18
CA GLN A 341 -16.23 -14.92 -21.73
C GLN A 341 -14.78 -14.53 -21.94
N GLU A 342 -13.85 -15.40 -21.54
CA GLU A 342 -12.43 -15.26 -21.90
C GLU A 342 -12.25 -15.39 -23.40
N ILE A 343 -11.58 -14.42 -24.03
CA ILE A 343 -11.43 -14.28 -25.47
C ILE A 343 -9.98 -14.11 -25.92
N GLY A 344 -9.02 -14.01 -25.00
CA GLY A 344 -7.60 -13.87 -25.28
C GLY A 344 -6.78 -13.73 -24.03
N LEU A 345 -5.46 -13.56 -24.21
CA LEU A 345 -4.48 -13.32 -23.14
C LEU A 345 -3.69 -12.04 -23.47
N LEU A 346 -3.69 -11.09 -22.56
CA LEU A 346 -2.78 -9.95 -22.60
C LEU A 346 -1.41 -10.42 -22.08
N LYS A 347 -0.42 -10.48 -22.96
CA LYS A 347 0.94 -10.86 -22.63
C LYS A 347 1.84 -9.65 -22.54
N ILE A 348 2.53 -9.50 -21.41
CA ILE A 348 3.49 -8.43 -21.16
C ILE A 348 4.88 -9.05 -21.23
N SER A 349 5.74 -8.52 -22.10
CA SER A 349 7.09 -9.05 -22.32
C SER A 349 8.12 -7.94 -22.18
N TYR A 350 9.32 -8.30 -21.70
CA TYR A 350 10.47 -7.43 -21.62
C TYR A 350 11.65 -8.05 -22.37
N LYS A 351 12.16 -7.36 -23.40
CA LYS A 351 13.21 -7.87 -24.32
C LYS A 351 12.84 -9.21 -25.00
N GLY A 352 11.56 -9.48 -25.17
CA GLY A 352 11.04 -10.71 -25.73
C GLY A 352 10.74 -11.82 -24.71
N ASP A 353 11.21 -11.68 -23.47
CA ASP A 353 10.89 -12.63 -22.40
C ASP A 353 9.52 -12.28 -21.81
N LEU A 354 8.63 -13.27 -21.69
CA LEU A 354 7.32 -13.11 -21.05
C LEU A 354 7.52 -12.81 -19.55
N ILE A 355 6.87 -11.74 -19.08
CA ILE A 355 6.91 -11.34 -17.66
C ILE A 355 5.62 -11.73 -16.97
N ASP A 356 4.48 -11.36 -17.59
CA ASP A 356 3.14 -11.60 -17.06
C ASP A 356 2.15 -11.86 -18.17
N GLU A 357 1.06 -12.54 -17.80
CA GLU A 357 -0.09 -12.72 -18.68
C GLU A 357 -1.39 -12.54 -17.88
N TYR A 358 -2.39 -11.93 -18.53
CA TYR A 358 -3.70 -11.64 -17.95
C TYR A 358 -4.81 -12.08 -18.91
N PRO A 359 -5.86 -12.77 -18.44
CA PRO A 359 -6.99 -13.11 -19.28
C PRO A 359 -7.76 -11.87 -19.71
N VAL A 360 -8.15 -11.84 -21.00
CA VAL A 360 -8.97 -10.81 -21.61
C VAL A 360 -10.39 -11.32 -21.78
N TYR A 361 -11.37 -10.55 -21.33
CA TYR A 361 -12.77 -10.92 -21.29
C TYR A 361 -13.60 -10.06 -22.25
N ALA A 362 -14.66 -10.67 -22.84
CA ALA A 362 -15.58 -9.97 -23.71
C ALA A 362 -16.44 -8.93 -22.95
N VAL A 363 -16.40 -7.68 -23.37
CA VAL A 363 -17.22 -6.58 -22.79
C VAL A 363 -18.71 -6.85 -22.94
N GLU A 364 -19.12 -7.47 -24.04
CA GLU A 364 -20.52 -7.72 -24.37
C GLU A 364 -20.74 -9.09 -25.03
N LYS A 365 -22.01 -9.49 -25.11
CA LYS A 365 -22.39 -10.68 -25.89
C LYS A 365 -22.45 -10.37 -27.38
N VAL A 366 -21.94 -11.28 -28.21
CA VAL A 366 -22.12 -11.25 -29.66
C VAL A 366 -22.93 -12.47 -30.11
N LYS A 367 -24.15 -12.20 -30.64
CA LYS A 367 -25.01 -13.26 -31.15
C LYS A 367 -24.49 -13.74 -32.52
N ARG A 368 -24.74 -15.01 -32.83
CA ARG A 368 -24.44 -15.58 -34.13
C ARG A 368 -25.38 -15.05 -35.19
N VAL A 369 -24.91 -14.85 -36.42
CA VAL A 369 -25.74 -14.55 -37.60
C VAL A 369 -26.66 -15.72 -37.95
N ASN A 370 -27.73 -15.48 -38.70
CA ASN A 370 -28.64 -16.50 -39.18
C ASN A 370 -27.97 -17.38 -40.26
N ILE A 371 -28.61 -18.51 -40.64
CA ILE A 371 -28.03 -19.51 -41.54
C ILE A 371 -27.71 -18.92 -42.92
N PHE A 372 -28.58 -18.05 -43.48
CA PHE A 372 -28.36 -17.46 -44.81
C PHE A 372 -27.16 -16.51 -44.81
N SER A 373 -27.03 -15.65 -43.81
CA SER A 373 -25.89 -14.74 -43.66
C SER A 373 -24.57 -15.50 -43.47
N ARG A 374 -24.59 -16.71 -42.90
CA ARG A 374 -23.37 -17.54 -42.73
C ARG A 374 -22.74 -17.92 -44.06
N ILE A 375 -23.56 -18.25 -45.04
CA ILE A 375 -23.06 -18.66 -46.38
C ILE A 375 -22.34 -17.47 -47.02
N ILE A 376 -22.92 -16.27 -46.94
CA ILE A 376 -22.32 -15.05 -47.50
C ILE A 376 -21.02 -14.68 -46.76
N HIS A 377 -20.98 -14.72 -45.44
CA HIS A 377 -19.75 -14.46 -44.66
C HIS A 377 -18.64 -15.48 -44.93
N SER A 378 -18.99 -16.76 -45.13
CA SER A 378 -17.99 -17.79 -45.44
C SER A 378 -17.40 -17.61 -46.83
N ILE A 379 -18.15 -17.12 -47.80
CA ILE A 379 -17.67 -16.85 -49.16
C ILE A 379 -16.73 -15.63 -49.13
N ASN A 380 -17.11 -14.56 -48.45
CA ASN A 380 -16.28 -13.34 -48.33
C ASN A 380 -14.94 -13.57 -47.57
N TYR A 381 -14.85 -14.64 -46.78
CA TYR A 381 -13.61 -14.99 -46.07
C TYR A 381 -12.66 -15.88 -46.86
N LEU A 382 -13.16 -16.44 -47.96
CA LEU A 382 -12.41 -17.34 -48.90
C LEU A 382 -11.86 -16.59 -50.14
N ILE A 383 -12.28 -15.34 -50.31
CA ILE A 383 -11.81 -14.41 -51.33
C ILE A 383 -10.92 -13.36 -50.68
#